data_9664cd21d1dfcd6b15ffe2c3615b3daf
#
_entry.id   9664cd21d1dfcd6b15ffe2c3615b3daf
#
_cell.length_a   1.000
_cell.length_b   1.000
_cell.length_c   1.000
_cell.angle_alpha   90.00
_cell.angle_beta   90.00
_cell.angle_gamma   90.00
#
_symmetry.space_group_name_H-M   'P 1'
#
loop_
_entity.id
_entity.type
_entity.pdbx_description
1 polymer ?
#
loop_
_entity_poly.entity_id
_entity_poly.type
_entity_poly.pdbx_seq_one_letter_code
_entity_poly.pdbx_strand_id
1 'polypeptide(L)'
;MPVLTRLIPSPVVVDIRRGAMDDLAGLLADQRISSSGRLAVAISDGSGRALKERLAPDLPGADWYPVSDGTIDSAVKLADGIKGNRYDAVVGLGGGKIIDVAKYAAARVGLPMVAVATNLSHDGLCSPVATLDNDNGRGSYGVPTPIAVVIDLDVIREAPVRFVRSGIGDAISNISCVADWELAHEVNGEEIDGLAAAMARQAGEAVLRHPGGVGDDSFLKVLAEGLVLTGISMSVAGDSRPASGACHEINHAFDLLYPQRAASHG
;
A
#
# COMPACT_ATOMS: atom_id res chain seq x y z
N MET A 1 -19.01 3.22 -32.74
CA MET A 1 -18.05 3.68 -31.70
C MET A 1 -17.92 2.57 -30.69
N PRO A 2 -16.72 2.08 -30.39
CA PRO A 2 -16.57 1.18 -29.26
C PRO A 2 -16.92 1.96 -27.99
N VAL A 3 -17.84 1.43 -27.20
CA VAL A 3 -18.10 1.94 -25.86
C VAL A 3 -16.90 1.51 -25.00
N LEU A 4 -16.00 2.44 -24.70
CA LEU A 4 -14.89 2.21 -23.78
C LEU A 4 -15.47 2.11 -22.36
N THR A 5 -15.96 0.93 -22.00
CA THR A 5 -16.31 0.63 -20.62
C THR A 5 -15.05 0.16 -19.92
N ARG A 6 -14.58 0.93 -18.95
CA ARG A 6 -13.41 0.65 -18.16
C ARG A 6 -13.82 0.41 -16.71
N LEU A 7 -13.50 -0.76 -16.18
CA LEU A 7 -13.60 -1.03 -14.75
C LEU A 7 -12.30 -0.56 -14.08
N ILE A 8 -12.42 0.36 -13.13
CA ILE A 8 -11.31 0.86 -12.34
C ILE A 8 -11.37 0.17 -10.98
N PRO A 9 -10.42 -0.72 -10.66
CA PRO A 9 -10.32 -1.29 -9.32
C PRO A 9 -9.95 -0.17 -8.33
N SER A 10 -10.74 -0.01 -7.30
CA SER A 10 -10.47 0.94 -6.22
C SER A 10 -10.94 0.35 -4.90
N PRO A 11 -10.41 0.80 -3.75
CA PRO A 11 -10.95 0.42 -2.47
C PRO A 11 -12.44 0.76 -2.36
N VAL A 12 -13.21 -0.14 -1.76
CA VAL A 12 -14.61 0.11 -1.41
C VAL A 12 -14.71 1.04 -0.20
N VAL A 13 -13.69 0.97 0.67
CA VAL A 13 -13.59 1.79 1.88
C VAL A 13 -12.18 2.36 1.99
N VAL A 14 -12.09 3.65 2.29
CA VAL A 14 -10.86 4.33 2.71
C VAL A 14 -11.20 5.09 4.00
N ASP A 15 -10.60 4.67 5.13
CA ASP A 15 -10.80 5.31 6.43
C ASP A 15 -9.47 5.90 6.92
N ILE A 16 -9.36 7.24 6.87
CA ILE A 16 -8.17 7.99 7.25
C ILE A 16 -8.57 9.01 8.32
N ARG A 17 -8.37 8.66 9.58
CA ARG A 17 -8.72 9.52 10.72
C ARG A 17 -8.02 9.06 11.99
N ARG A 18 -8.11 9.85 13.04
CA ARG A 18 -7.73 9.44 14.39
C ARG A 18 -8.71 8.41 14.94
N GLY A 19 -8.20 7.42 15.66
CA GLY A 19 -9.01 6.35 16.24
C GLY A 19 -9.65 5.39 15.21
N ALA A 20 -9.16 5.34 13.96
CA ALA A 20 -9.70 4.43 12.95
C ALA A 20 -9.54 2.95 13.35
N MET A 21 -8.50 2.62 14.12
CA MET A 21 -8.30 1.26 14.63
C MET A 21 -9.29 0.85 15.71
N ASP A 22 -9.90 1.77 16.43
CA ASP A 22 -10.90 1.43 17.45
C ASP A 22 -12.19 0.92 16.81
N ASP A 23 -12.48 1.35 15.58
CA ASP A 23 -13.65 0.91 14.82
C ASP A 23 -13.33 -0.19 13.79
N LEU A 24 -12.09 -0.72 13.79
CA LEU A 24 -11.63 -1.69 12.78
C LEU A 24 -12.52 -2.94 12.72
N ALA A 25 -12.97 -3.45 13.87
CA ALA A 25 -13.85 -4.62 13.92
C ALA A 25 -15.17 -4.37 13.20
N GLY A 26 -15.77 -3.19 13.37
CA GLY A 26 -16.99 -2.78 12.68
C GLY A 26 -16.79 -2.65 11.16
N LEU A 27 -15.65 -2.10 10.73
CA LEU A 27 -15.30 -2.00 9.32
C LEU A 27 -15.10 -3.40 8.70
N LEU A 28 -14.39 -4.29 9.38
CA LEU A 28 -14.14 -5.65 8.90
C LEU A 28 -15.39 -6.54 8.89
N ALA A 29 -16.41 -6.19 9.66
CA ALA A 29 -17.71 -6.85 9.65
C ALA A 29 -18.64 -6.37 8.50
N ASP A 30 -18.23 -5.39 7.70
CA ASP A 30 -18.96 -4.97 6.49
C ASP A 30 -19.08 -6.17 5.53
N GLN A 31 -20.30 -6.46 5.09
CA GLN A 31 -20.60 -7.60 4.21
C GLN A 31 -19.83 -7.58 2.88
N ARG A 32 -19.35 -6.43 2.44
CA ARG A 32 -18.51 -6.28 1.25
C ARG A 32 -17.08 -6.76 1.48
N ILE A 33 -16.66 -6.87 2.75
CA ILE A 33 -15.32 -7.30 3.18
C ILE A 33 -15.35 -8.73 3.70
N SER A 34 -16.26 -9.00 4.64
CA SER A 34 -16.38 -10.31 5.30
C SER A 34 -17.83 -10.69 5.53
N SER A 35 -18.20 -11.87 5.10
CA SER A 35 -19.56 -12.40 5.27
C SER A 35 -19.74 -13.26 6.51
N SER A 36 -18.67 -13.84 7.02
CA SER A 36 -18.68 -14.76 8.17
C SER A 36 -17.80 -14.31 9.35
N GLY A 37 -17.05 -13.20 9.18
CA GLY A 37 -16.11 -12.71 10.18
C GLY A 37 -14.80 -13.50 10.27
N ARG A 38 -14.57 -14.44 9.35
CA ARG A 38 -13.34 -15.23 9.32
C ARG A 38 -12.23 -14.51 8.57
N LEU A 39 -11.21 -14.11 9.29
CA LEU A 39 -10.13 -13.27 8.76
C LEU A 39 -8.75 -13.93 8.99
N ALA A 40 -7.87 -13.82 7.98
CA ALA A 40 -6.45 -14.11 8.14
C ALA A 40 -5.69 -12.80 8.33
N VAL A 41 -5.13 -12.55 9.50
CA VAL A 41 -4.43 -11.30 9.83
C VAL A 41 -2.92 -11.52 9.77
N ALA A 42 -2.28 -10.97 8.74
CA ALA A 42 -0.82 -10.90 8.66
C ALA A 42 -0.32 -9.71 9.48
N ILE A 43 0.63 -9.95 10.38
CA ILE A 43 1.14 -8.96 11.32
C ILE A 43 2.64 -9.14 11.52
N SER A 44 3.36 -8.05 11.81
CA SER A 44 4.80 -8.13 12.09
C SER A 44 5.09 -9.00 13.33
N ASP A 45 6.07 -9.90 13.22
CA ASP A 45 6.49 -10.84 14.27
C ASP A 45 7.15 -10.04 15.38
N GLY A 46 7.25 -9.12 15.78
CA GLY A 46 7.85 -8.39 16.93
C GLY A 46 7.03 -7.15 17.28
N SER A 47 7.10 -6.16 16.43
CA SER A 47 6.42 -4.87 16.64
C SER A 47 4.88 -4.97 16.58
N GLY A 48 4.34 -6.02 15.98
CA GLY A 48 2.90 -6.25 15.89
C GLY A 48 2.25 -6.79 17.17
N ARG A 49 3.04 -7.29 18.15
CA ARG A 49 2.48 -7.94 19.34
C ARG A 49 1.50 -7.07 20.11
N ALA A 50 1.85 -5.82 20.39
CA ALA A 50 0.99 -4.89 21.12
C ALA A 50 -0.32 -4.59 20.37
N LEU A 51 -0.25 -4.46 19.04
CA LEU A 51 -1.45 -4.28 18.20
C LEU A 51 -2.33 -5.52 18.21
N LYS A 52 -1.74 -6.72 18.17
CA LYS A 52 -2.50 -7.96 18.30
C LYS A 52 -3.20 -8.05 19.65
N GLU A 53 -2.49 -7.78 20.75
CA GLU A 53 -3.07 -7.80 22.11
C GLU A 53 -4.24 -6.81 22.24
N ARG A 54 -4.14 -5.63 21.59
CA ARG A 54 -5.21 -4.62 21.57
C ARG A 54 -6.42 -5.06 20.76
N LEU A 55 -6.22 -5.61 19.57
CA LEU A 55 -7.28 -5.83 18.58
C LEU A 55 -7.91 -7.23 18.64
N ALA A 56 -7.19 -8.25 19.13
CA ALA A 56 -7.67 -9.63 19.14
C ALA A 56 -8.98 -9.85 19.91
N PRO A 57 -9.25 -9.14 21.01
CA PRO A 57 -10.54 -9.27 21.72
C PRO A 57 -11.75 -8.91 20.86
N ASP A 58 -11.60 -7.93 19.96
CA ASP A 58 -12.67 -7.42 19.09
C ASP A 58 -12.75 -8.18 17.75
N LEU A 59 -11.78 -9.08 17.48
CA LEU A 59 -11.68 -9.88 16.26
C LEU A 59 -11.64 -11.38 16.57
N PRO A 60 -12.69 -11.96 17.20
CA PRO A 60 -12.68 -13.35 17.66
C PRO A 60 -12.64 -14.38 16.51
N GLY A 61 -13.00 -13.99 15.29
CA GLY A 61 -12.92 -14.82 14.08
C GLY A 61 -11.60 -14.73 13.33
N ALA A 62 -10.61 -14.01 13.85
CA ALA A 62 -9.34 -13.77 13.19
C ALA A 62 -8.27 -14.79 13.62
N ASP A 63 -7.62 -15.40 12.64
CA ASP A 63 -6.39 -16.16 12.83
C ASP A 63 -5.18 -15.25 12.50
N TRP A 64 -4.20 -15.22 13.40
CA TRP A 64 -3.07 -14.30 13.35
C TRP A 64 -1.82 -14.98 12.83
N TYR A 65 -1.27 -14.45 11.74
CA TYR A 65 -0.09 -14.96 11.06
C TYR A 65 1.09 -14.01 11.24
N PRO A 66 2.11 -14.38 12.04
CA PRO A 66 3.32 -13.57 12.16
C PRO A 66 4.12 -13.60 10.87
N VAL A 67 4.57 -12.43 10.45
CA VAL A 67 5.41 -12.22 9.26
C VAL A 67 6.72 -11.58 9.71
N SER A 68 7.84 -12.24 9.41
CA SER A 68 9.17 -11.81 9.86
C SER A 68 9.82 -10.77 8.96
N ASP A 69 9.58 -10.86 7.65
CA ASP A 69 10.26 -10.05 6.64
C ASP A 69 9.38 -9.79 5.41
N GLY A 70 9.93 -9.05 4.43
CA GLY A 70 9.25 -8.68 3.18
C GLY A 70 9.66 -9.55 2.00
N THR A 71 9.99 -10.83 2.21
CA THR A 71 10.43 -11.71 1.14
C THR A 71 9.27 -12.42 0.44
N ILE A 72 9.52 -12.86 -0.79
CA ILE A 72 8.56 -13.70 -1.53
C ILE A 72 8.30 -15.02 -0.80
N ASP A 73 9.31 -15.57 -0.12
CA ASP A 73 9.16 -16.81 0.66
C ASP A 73 8.20 -16.62 1.84
N SER A 74 8.28 -15.49 2.55
CA SER A 74 7.32 -15.14 3.61
C SER A 74 5.91 -15.01 3.05
N ALA A 75 5.75 -14.43 1.87
CA ALA A 75 4.45 -14.27 1.23
C ALA A 75 3.87 -15.64 0.77
N VAL A 76 4.70 -16.52 0.22
CA VAL A 76 4.31 -17.89 -0.16
C VAL A 76 3.95 -18.69 1.09
N LYS A 77 4.76 -18.62 2.14
CA LYS A 77 4.47 -19.29 3.43
C LYS A 77 3.13 -18.84 4.03
N LEU A 78 2.84 -17.54 3.97
CA LEU A 78 1.55 -17.01 4.41
C LEU A 78 0.42 -17.57 3.53
N ALA A 79 0.56 -17.55 2.20
CA ALA A 79 -0.42 -18.08 1.27
C ALA A 79 -0.71 -19.57 1.53
N ASP A 80 0.33 -20.38 1.76
CA ASP A 80 0.18 -21.81 2.08
C ASP A 80 -0.48 -22.02 3.44
N GLY A 81 -0.20 -21.17 4.43
CA GLY A 81 -0.82 -21.21 5.76
C GLY A 81 -2.32 -20.89 5.76
N ILE A 82 -2.77 -20.01 4.86
CA ILE A 82 -4.19 -19.63 4.73
C ILE A 82 -4.95 -20.50 3.72
N LYS A 83 -4.24 -21.20 2.84
CA LYS A 83 -4.83 -22.05 1.81
C LYS A 83 -5.67 -23.17 2.44
N GLY A 84 -6.86 -23.38 1.88
CA GLY A 84 -7.78 -24.43 2.36
C GLY A 84 -8.59 -24.04 3.59
N ASN A 85 -8.27 -22.95 4.27
CA ASN A 85 -9.12 -22.36 5.29
C ASN A 85 -10.20 -21.48 4.63
N ARG A 86 -11.34 -21.37 5.30
CA ARG A 86 -12.48 -20.60 4.79
C ARG A 86 -12.43 -19.17 5.33
N TYR A 87 -11.42 -18.40 4.93
CA TYR A 87 -11.37 -16.98 5.24
C TYR A 87 -12.15 -16.17 4.20
N ASP A 88 -12.74 -15.07 4.66
CA ASP A 88 -13.43 -14.11 3.81
C ASP A 88 -12.44 -13.09 3.21
N ALA A 89 -11.44 -12.72 4.00
CA ALA A 89 -10.42 -11.75 3.59
C ALA A 89 -9.08 -11.98 4.30
N VAL A 90 -8.03 -11.42 3.70
CA VAL A 90 -6.70 -11.26 4.32
C VAL A 90 -6.56 -9.82 4.79
N VAL A 91 -6.11 -9.61 6.03
CA VAL A 91 -5.81 -8.29 6.59
C VAL A 91 -4.30 -8.15 6.73
N GLY A 92 -3.70 -7.17 6.07
CA GLY A 92 -2.29 -6.80 6.25
C GLY A 92 -2.18 -5.68 7.27
N LEU A 93 -1.86 -6.01 8.52
CA LEU A 93 -1.74 -5.05 9.62
C LEU A 93 -0.27 -4.73 9.88
N GLY A 94 0.20 -3.60 9.35
CA GLY A 94 1.60 -3.24 9.51
C GLY A 94 2.09 -2.15 8.57
N GLY A 95 3.40 -2.04 8.43
CA GLY A 95 4.03 -1.19 7.43
C GLY A 95 4.06 -1.85 6.05
N GLY A 96 4.65 -1.17 5.07
CA GLY A 96 4.67 -1.59 3.66
C GLY A 96 5.05 -3.06 3.45
N LYS A 97 6.09 -3.56 4.12
CA LYS A 97 6.52 -4.98 4.01
C LYS A 97 5.41 -5.97 4.35
N ILE A 98 4.67 -5.72 5.43
CA ILE A 98 3.58 -6.60 5.87
C ILE A 98 2.41 -6.51 4.89
N ILE A 99 2.10 -5.30 4.43
CA ILE A 99 1.05 -5.05 3.45
C ILE A 99 1.37 -5.77 2.14
N ASP A 100 2.61 -5.69 1.64
CA ASP A 100 3.01 -6.34 0.40
C ASP A 100 3.00 -7.86 0.48
N VAL A 101 3.48 -8.44 1.59
CA VAL A 101 3.36 -9.88 1.88
C VAL A 101 1.89 -10.31 1.90
N ALA A 102 1.02 -9.56 2.56
CA ALA A 102 -0.41 -9.86 2.64
C ALA A 102 -1.11 -9.73 1.29
N LYS A 103 -0.79 -8.68 0.49
CA LYS A 103 -1.32 -8.50 -0.88
C LYS A 103 -0.97 -9.70 -1.76
N TYR A 104 0.30 -10.08 -1.79
CA TYR A 104 0.76 -11.21 -2.60
C TYR A 104 0.11 -12.53 -2.16
N ALA A 105 0.07 -12.80 -0.85
CA ALA A 105 -0.55 -14.00 -0.31
C ALA A 105 -2.05 -14.06 -0.63
N ALA A 106 -2.78 -12.95 -0.45
CA ALA A 106 -4.20 -12.85 -0.79
C ALA A 106 -4.46 -13.12 -2.27
N ALA A 107 -3.65 -12.50 -3.15
CA ALA A 107 -3.74 -12.72 -4.60
C ALA A 107 -3.54 -14.20 -4.98
N ARG A 108 -2.56 -14.89 -4.36
CA ARG A 108 -2.30 -16.32 -4.63
C ARG A 108 -3.45 -17.24 -4.27
N VAL A 109 -4.23 -16.89 -3.27
CA VAL A 109 -5.36 -17.73 -2.80
C VAL A 109 -6.72 -17.20 -3.24
N GLY A 110 -6.75 -16.09 -4.00
CA GLY A 110 -7.97 -15.51 -4.56
C GLY A 110 -8.88 -14.85 -3.52
N LEU A 111 -8.32 -14.33 -2.42
CA LEU A 111 -9.06 -13.61 -1.39
C LEU A 111 -8.91 -12.09 -1.53
N PRO A 112 -9.93 -11.30 -1.16
CA PRO A 112 -9.77 -9.86 -1.04
C PRO A 112 -8.80 -9.51 0.11
N MET A 113 -8.15 -8.34 0.01
CA MET A 113 -7.18 -7.88 0.99
C MET A 113 -7.57 -6.52 1.56
N VAL A 114 -7.43 -6.37 2.88
CA VAL A 114 -7.59 -5.11 3.61
C VAL A 114 -6.23 -4.65 4.09
N ALA A 115 -5.83 -3.43 3.73
CA ALA A 115 -4.61 -2.81 4.20
C ALA A 115 -4.88 -1.95 5.45
N VAL A 116 -4.24 -2.30 6.56
CA VAL A 116 -4.28 -1.52 7.81
C VAL A 116 -2.87 -1.00 8.07
N ALA A 117 -2.63 0.24 7.64
CA ALA A 117 -1.29 0.81 7.65
C ALA A 117 -0.89 1.35 9.02
N THR A 118 0.32 0.98 9.48
CA THR A 118 0.91 1.48 10.74
C THR A 118 1.99 2.52 10.51
N ASN A 119 2.31 2.83 9.27
CA ASN A 119 3.18 3.95 8.86
C ASN A 119 2.83 4.40 7.45
N LEU A 120 3.33 5.56 7.06
CA LEU A 120 3.13 6.17 5.74
C LEU A 120 4.47 6.23 4.99
N SER A 121 5.02 5.08 4.60
CA SER A 121 6.32 5.04 3.93
C SER A 121 6.27 5.19 2.42
N HIS A 122 5.22 4.69 1.77
CA HIS A 122 5.03 4.72 0.33
C HIS A 122 3.58 4.35 -0.06
N ASP A 123 3.24 4.54 -1.33
CA ASP A 123 1.91 4.28 -1.92
C ASP A 123 1.52 2.78 -1.98
N GLY A 124 2.46 1.87 -1.71
CA GLY A 124 2.23 0.42 -1.62
C GLY A 124 1.08 0.01 -0.72
N LEU A 125 0.63 0.90 0.19
CA LEU A 125 -0.55 0.66 1.02
C LEU A 125 -1.85 0.53 0.21
N CYS A 126 -1.91 1.07 -1.02
CA CYS A 126 -3.10 1.03 -1.88
C CYS A 126 -2.81 0.60 -3.32
N SER A 127 -1.55 0.49 -3.73
CA SER A 127 -1.18 0.17 -5.10
C SER A 127 -1.53 -1.27 -5.51
N PRO A 128 -1.73 -1.52 -6.84
CA PRO A 128 -1.93 -2.86 -7.39
C PRO A 128 -0.61 -3.62 -7.57
N VAL A 129 0.39 -3.32 -6.75
CA VAL A 129 1.74 -3.91 -6.80
C VAL A 129 2.16 -4.33 -5.41
N ALA A 130 2.77 -5.50 -5.28
CA ALA A 130 3.50 -5.93 -4.09
C ALA A 130 4.99 -5.97 -4.41
N THR A 131 5.80 -5.29 -3.62
CA THR A 131 7.27 -5.27 -3.76
C THR A 131 7.89 -6.18 -2.71
N LEU A 132 8.51 -7.26 -3.17
CA LEU A 132 9.06 -8.32 -2.30
C LEU A 132 10.52 -8.59 -2.65
N ASP A 133 11.31 -8.85 -1.63
CA ASP A 133 12.70 -9.28 -1.80
C ASP A 133 12.72 -10.76 -2.24
N ASN A 134 13.62 -11.09 -3.17
CA ASN A 134 13.88 -12.43 -3.69
C ASN A 134 15.39 -12.67 -3.89
N ASP A 135 15.79 -13.85 -4.33
CA ASP A 135 17.21 -14.22 -4.52
C ASP A 135 17.96 -13.30 -5.50
N ASN A 136 17.25 -12.62 -6.40
CA ASN A 136 17.82 -11.70 -7.39
C ASN A 136 17.73 -10.22 -6.98
N GLY A 137 17.33 -9.95 -5.74
CA GLY A 137 17.08 -8.61 -5.22
C GLY A 137 15.60 -8.32 -5.02
N ARG A 138 15.19 -7.08 -5.28
CA ARG A 138 13.80 -6.64 -5.09
C ARG A 138 12.99 -6.83 -6.37
N GLY A 139 11.82 -7.47 -6.27
CA GLY A 139 10.89 -7.69 -7.38
C GLY A 139 9.53 -7.06 -7.14
N SER A 140 8.92 -6.53 -8.20
CA SER A 140 7.56 -5.99 -8.18
C SER A 140 6.59 -6.99 -8.82
N TYR A 141 5.50 -7.29 -8.12
CA TYR A 141 4.51 -8.29 -8.52
C TYR A 141 3.14 -7.63 -8.62
N GLY A 142 2.50 -7.75 -9.79
CA GLY A 142 1.12 -7.29 -9.99
C GLY A 142 0.14 -8.09 -9.11
N VAL A 143 -0.66 -7.38 -8.32
CA VAL A 143 -1.66 -7.94 -7.40
C VAL A 143 -2.93 -7.09 -7.45
N PRO A 144 -4.09 -7.61 -7.02
CA PRO A 144 -5.28 -6.77 -6.88
C PRO A 144 -5.07 -5.63 -5.87
N THR A 145 -5.67 -4.47 -6.17
CA THR A 145 -5.77 -3.35 -5.22
C THR A 145 -6.50 -3.80 -3.96
N PRO A 146 -6.07 -3.38 -2.76
CA PRO A 146 -6.80 -3.64 -1.52
C PRO A 146 -8.26 -3.21 -1.60
N ILE A 147 -9.17 -4.03 -1.10
CA ILE A 147 -10.61 -3.72 -1.07
C ILE A 147 -10.94 -2.63 -0.04
N ALA A 148 -10.12 -2.51 1.01
CA ALA A 148 -10.20 -1.44 1.99
C ALA A 148 -8.81 -1.00 2.45
N VAL A 149 -8.70 0.28 2.80
CA VAL A 149 -7.50 0.89 3.37
C VAL A 149 -7.89 1.62 4.66
N VAL A 150 -7.22 1.28 5.75
CA VAL A 150 -7.42 1.90 7.07
C VAL A 150 -6.11 2.52 7.54
N ILE A 151 -6.16 3.79 7.88
CA ILE A 151 -5.01 4.57 8.35
C ILE A 151 -5.43 5.33 9.61
N ASP A 152 -4.94 4.87 10.76
CA ASP A 152 -5.15 5.54 12.03
C ASP A 152 -4.04 6.57 12.28
N LEU A 153 -4.38 7.84 12.26
CA LEU A 153 -3.41 8.93 12.43
C LEU A 153 -2.74 8.92 13.81
N ASP A 154 -3.36 8.37 14.84
CA ASP A 154 -2.73 8.21 16.14
C ASP A 154 -1.61 7.18 16.08
N VAL A 155 -1.82 6.07 15.39
CA VAL A 155 -0.78 5.04 15.17
C VAL A 155 0.34 5.57 14.26
N ILE A 156 -0.02 6.33 13.21
CA ILE A 156 0.99 6.96 12.33
C ILE A 156 1.92 7.90 13.10
N ARG A 157 1.41 8.64 14.07
CA ARG A 157 2.20 9.56 14.91
C ARG A 157 3.20 8.85 15.83
N GLU A 158 2.90 7.64 16.24
CA GLU A 158 3.79 6.81 17.05
C GLU A 158 4.90 6.15 16.21
N ALA A 159 4.70 6.07 14.90
CA ALA A 159 5.68 5.48 14.01
C ALA A 159 6.94 6.38 13.88
N PRO A 160 8.13 5.78 13.66
CA PRO A 160 9.34 6.55 13.41
C PRO A 160 9.18 7.54 12.25
N VAL A 161 9.52 8.81 12.49
CA VAL A 161 9.35 9.93 11.54
C VAL A 161 10.01 9.68 10.17
N ARG A 162 11.00 8.81 10.11
CA ARG A 162 11.62 8.42 8.83
C ARG A 162 10.62 7.84 7.83
N PHE A 163 9.57 7.15 8.28
CA PHE A 163 8.54 6.61 7.39
C PHE A 163 7.66 7.70 6.81
N VAL A 164 7.34 8.73 7.59
CA VAL A 164 6.62 9.91 7.07
C VAL A 164 7.48 10.63 6.03
N ARG A 165 8.78 10.82 6.29
CA ARG A 165 9.71 11.43 5.33
C ARG A 165 9.85 10.60 4.04
N SER A 166 9.87 9.29 4.16
CA SER A 166 9.86 8.37 3.03
C SER A 166 8.59 8.58 2.18
N GLY A 167 7.41 8.56 2.79
CA GLY A 167 6.16 8.80 2.06
C GLY A 167 6.04 10.20 1.45
N ILE A 168 6.67 11.22 2.06
CA ILE A 168 6.77 12.55 1.42
C ILE A 168 7.57 12.45 0.13
N GLY A 169 8.74 11.80 0.18
CA GLY A 169 9.58 11.61 -1.00
C GLY A 169 8.82 10.84 -2.10
N ASP A 170 8.16 9.76 -1.72
CA ASP A 170 7.37 8.93 -2.60
C ASP A 170 6.21 9.72 -3.27
N ALA A 171 5.40 10.43 -2.48
CA ALA A 171 4.29 11.21 -3.01
C ALA A 171 4.76 12.36 -3.94
N ILE A 172 5.82 13.08 -3.56
CA ILE A 172 6.34 14.21 -4.35
C ILE A 172 6.98 13.73 -5.65
N SER A 173 7.60 12.53 -5.65
CA SER A 173 8.22 11.96 -6.85
C SER A 173 7.23 11.76 -8.00
N ASN A 174 5.92 11.65 -7.73
CA ASN A 174 4.88 11.54 -8.75
C ASN A 174 4.90 12.73 -9.73
N ILE A 175 5.30 13.92 -9.28
CA ILE A 175 5.40 15.09 -10.14
C ILE A 175 6.44 14.86 -11.24
N SER A 176 7.59 14.26 -10.89
CA SER A 176 8.63 13.90 -11.86
C SER A 176 8.24 12.65 -12.67
N CYS A 177 7.59 11.66 -12.05
CA CYS A 177 7.14 10.46 -12.74
C CYS A 177 6.15 10.80 -13.87
N VAL A 178 5.19 11.69 -13.61
CA VAL A 178 4.25 12.15 -14.64
C VAL A 178 4.96 12.93 -15.74
N ALA A 179 5.95 13.77 -15.40
CA ALA A 179 6.74 14.49 -16.41
C ALA A 179 7.57 13.52 -17.28
N ASP A 180 8.16 12.48 -16.68
CA ASP A 180 8.86 11.42 -17.41
C ASP A 180 7.92 10.64 -18.35
N TRP A 181 6.68 10.41 -17.91
CA TRP A 181 5.66 9.74 -18.73
C TRP A 181 5.20 10.63 -19.89
N GLU A 182 4.99 11.93 -19.67
CA GLU A 182 4.71 12.92 -20.72
C GLU A 182 5.84 12.97 -21.74
N LEU A 183 7.10 12.97 -21.28
CA LEU A 183 8.27 12.93 -22.18
C LEU A 183 8.31 11.62 -22.99
N ALA A 184 8.03 10.48 -22.38
CA ALA A 184 7.97 9.19 -23.07
C ALA A 184 6.84 9.17 -24.11
N HIS A 185 5.72 9.80 -23.83
CA HIS A 185 4.63 9.99 -24.79
C HIS A 185 5.08 10.82 -26.00
N GLU A 186 5.73 11.96 -25.77
CA GLU A 186 6.21 12.85 -26.83
C GLU A 186 7.29 12.21 -27.72
N VAL A 187 8.23 11.47 -27.12
CA VAL A 187 9.41 10.95 -27.81
C VAL A 187 9.15 9.56 -28.43
N ASN A 188 8.46 8.69 -27.71
CA ASN A 188 8.28 7.28 -28.08
C ASN A 188 6.84 6.94 -28.49
N GLY A 189 5.87 7.86 -28.35
CA GLY A 189 4.47 7.60 -28.61
C GLY A 189 3.82 6.68 -27.55
N GLU A 190 4.40 6.59 -26.35
CA GLU A 190 3.83 5.80 -25.26
C GLU A 190 2.45 6.34 -24.88
N GLU A 191 1.47 5.44 -24.68
CA GLU A 191 0.13 5.89 -24.26
C GLU A 191 0.15 6.47 -22.85
N ILE A 192 -0.47 7.64 -22.68
CA ILE A 192 -0.65 8.30 -21.38
C ILE A 192 -2.12 8.31 -20.99
N ASP A 193 -2.40 7.84 -19.77
CA ASP A 193 -3.73 7.99 -19.17
C ASP A 193 -3.83 9.34 -18.46
N GLY A 194 -4.57 10.27 -19.06
CA GLY A 194 -4.71 11.63 -18.53
C GLY A 194 -5.35 11.70 -17.14
N LEU A 195 -6.27 10.75 -16.81
CA LEU A 195 -6.87 10.69 -15.48
C LEU A 195 -5.84 10.23 -14.45
N ALA A 196 -5.13 9.15 -14.74
CA ALA A 196 -4.08 8.63 -13.85
C ALA A 196 -2.96 9.68 -13.62
N ALA A 197 -2.50 10.33 -14.69
CA ALA A 197 -1.50 11.38 -14.61
C ALA A 197 -1.97 12.57 -13.76
N ALA A 198 -3.23 13.01 -13.93
CA ALA A 198 -3.80 14.09 -13.13
C ALA A 198 -3.90 13.71 -11.64
N MET A 199 -4.32 12.49 -11.32
CA MET A 199 -4.43 11.99 -9.94
C MET A 199 -3.05 11.94 -9.25
N ALA A 200 -2.05 11.37 -9.91
CA ALA A 200 -0.70 11.26 -9.37
C ALA A 200 -0.05 12.64 -9.15
N ARG A 201 -0.18 13.54 -10.13
CA ARG A 201 0.30 14.92 -10.01
C ARG A 201 -0.38 15.65 -8.85
N GLN A 202 -1.71 15.55 -8.73
CA GLN A 202 -2.47 16.17 -7.64
C GLN A 202 -2.03 15.65 -6.27
N ALA A 203 -1.76 14.35 -6.14
CA ALA A 203 -1.25 13.74 -4.91
C ALA A 203 0.08 14.38 -4.49
N GLY A 204 1.06 14.45 -5.41
CA GLY A 204 2.36 15.06 -5.15
C GLY A 204 2.27 16.55 -4.83
N GLU A 205 1.48 17.31 -5.59
CA GLU A 205 1.32 18.75 -5.36
C GLU A 205 0.62 19.08 -4.05
N ALA A 206 -0.37 18.28 -3.62
CA ALA A 206 -1.06 18.48 -2.35
C ALA A 206 -0.08 18.35 -1.17
N VAL A 207 0.80 17.35 -1.20
CA VAL A 207 1.84 17.16 -0.18
C VAL A 207 2.88 18.27 -0.24
N LEU A 208 3.38 18.60 -1.43
CA LEU A 208 4.43 19.61 -1.62
C LEU A 208 4.01 21.02 -1.17
N ARG A 209 2.75 21.39 -1.41
CA ARG A 209 2.24 22.74 -1.12
C ARG A 209 1.55 22.87 0.23
N HIS A 210 1.46 21.80 1.01
CA HIS A 210 0.81 21.87 2.32
C HIS A 210 1.65 22.73 3.29
N PRO A 211 1.05 23.70 3.98
CA PRO A 211 1.79 24.61 4.87
C PRO A 211 2.23 23.98 6.19
N GLY A 212 1.64 22.86 6.58
CA GLY A 212 1.99 22.10 7.79
C GLY A 212 3.18 21.18 7.59
N GLY A 213 3.66 20.57 8.65
CA GLY A 213 4.82 19.70 8.69
C GLY A 213 4.51 18.31 9.25
N VAL A 214 5.53 17.48 9.34
CA VAL A 214 5.45 16.05 9.74
C VAL A 214 4.82 15.79 11.13
N GLY A 215 4.66 16.82 11.95
CA GLY A 215 3.99 16.75 13.27
C GLY A 215 2.50 17.13 13.23
N ASP A 216 1.98 17.63 12.11
CA ASP A 216 0.63 18.14 12.01
C ASP A 216 -0.35 17.07 11.50
N ASP A 217 -1.46 16.88 12.18
CA ASP A 217 -2.49 15.90 11.77
C ASP A 217 -3.05 16.21 10.38
N SER A 218 -3.23 17.51 10.06
CA SER A 218 -3.68 17.94 8.73
C SER A 218 -2.70 17.54 7.63
N PHE A 219 -1.39 17.65 7.89
CA PHE A 219 -0.36 17.22 6.96
C PHE A 219 -0.32 15.70 6.82
N LEU A 220 -0.34 14.97 7.94
CA LEU A 220 -0.36 13.50 7.91
C LEU A 220 -1.58 12.96 7.16
N LYS A 221 -2.73 13.61 7.32
CA LYS A 221 -3.94 13.26 6.57
C LYS A 221 -3.75 13.48 5.07
N VAL A 222 -3.26 14.65 4.65
CA VAL A 222 -3.00 14.94 3.23
C VAL A 222 -1.96 13.99 2.64
N LEU A 223 -0.92 13.65 3.39
CA LEU A 223 0.06 12.64 2.96
C LEU A 223 -0.60 11.27 2.78
N ALA A 224 -1.40 10.81 3.74
CA ALA A 224 -2.11 9.54 3.66
C ALA A 224 -3.06 9.49 2.45
N GLU A 225 -3.87 10.55 2.26
CA GLU A 225 -4.77 10.70 1.11
C GLU A 225 -3.98 10.71 -0.21
N GLY A 226 -2.83 11.40 -0.25
CA GLY A 226 -1.94 11.44 -1.40
C GLY A 226 -1.40 10.05 -1.78
N LEU A 227 -0.88 9.29 -0.81
CA LEU A 227 -0.38 7.94 -1.04
C LEU A 227 -1.50 6.97 -1.51
N VAL A 228 -2.71 7.09 -0.96
CA VAL A 228 -3.87 6.32 -1.43
C VAL A 228 -4.23 6.71 -2.86
N LEU A 229 -4.29 8.01 -3.15
CA LEU A 229 -4.61 8.52 -4.49
C LEU A 229 -3.59 8.07 -5.54
N THR A 230 -2.30 8.03 -5.17
CA THR A 230 -1.24 7.49 -6.01
C THR A 230 -1.48 6.01 -6.32
N GLY A 231 -1.76 5.18 -5.31
CA GLY A 231 -2.08 3.76 -5.51
C GLY A 231 -3.28 3.55 -6.43
N ILE A 232 -4.33 4.37 -6.28
CA ILE A 232 -5.50 4.32 -7.17
C ILE A 232 -5.11 4.76 -8.59
N SER A 233 -4.24 5.76 -8.75
CA SER A 233 -3.80 6.22 -10.09
C SER A 233 -3.13 5.10 -10.89
N MET A 234 -2.30 4.27 -10.24
CA MET A 234 -1.72 3.07 -10.87
C MET A 234 -2.80 2.05 -11.28
N SER A 235 -3.84 1.87 -10.49
CA SER A 235 -4.97 1.01 -10.86
C SER A 235 -5.76 1.58 -12.04
N VAL A 236 -5.84 2.90 -12.16
CA VAL A 236 -6.43 3.61 -13.30
C VAL A 236 -5.58 3.43 -14.56
N ALA A 237 -4.28 3.61 -14.48
CA ALA A 237 -3.36 3.41 -15.60
C ALA A 237 -3.28 1.94 -16.04
N GLY A 238 -3.38 1.01 -15.11
CA GLY A 238 -3.12 -0.42 -15.33
C GLY A 238 -1.63 -0.78 -15.27
N ASP A 239 -0.79 0.17 -14.90
CA ASP A 239 0.66 0.03 -14.71
C ASP A 239 1.18 1.00 -13.64
N SER A 240 2.49 0.99 -13.38
CA SER A 240 3.13 1.84 -12.35
C SER A 240 3.58 3.22 -12.88
N ARG A 241 3.38 3.54 -14.15
CA ARG A 241 3.86 4.80 -14.77
C ARG A 241 3.51 6.08 -14.00
N PRO A 242 2.28 6.22 -13.44
CA PRO A 242 1.93 7.44 -12.70
C PRO A 242 2.84 7.71 -11.50
N ALA A 243 3.42 6.66 -10.91
CA ALA A 243 4.19 6.72 -9.67
C ALA A 243 5.62 6.16 -9.82
N SER A 244 6.04 5.74 -11.02
CA SER A 244 7.37 5.15 -11.25
C SER A 244 8.00 5.73 -12.50
N GLY A 245 9.01 6.55 -12.34
CA GLY A 245 9.78 7.19 -13.40
C GLY A 245 11.29 7.07 -13.15
N ALA A 246 12.09 7.96 -13.70
CA ALA A 246 13.55 7.96 -13.60
C ALA A 246 14.05 7.98 -12.15
N CYS A 247 13.32 8.61 -11.22
CA CYS A 247 13.66 8.60 -9.80
C CYS A 247 13.67 7.19 -9.21
N HIS A 248 12.75 6.32 -9.62
CA HIS A 248 12.69 4.93 -9.17
C HIS A 248 13.80 4.09 -9.79
N GLU A 249 14.10 4.28 -11.08
CA GLU A 249 15.23 3.60 -11.75
C GLU A 249 16.57 3.97 -11.10
N ILE A 250 16.77 5.24 -10.71
CA ILE A 250 17.94 5.68 -9.96
C ILE A 250 18.02 4.97 -8.61
N ASN A 251 16.90 4.86 -7.89
CA ASN A 251 16.85 4.15 -6.61
C ASN A 251 17.16 2.66 -6.77
N HIS A 252 16.61 1.99 -7.79
CA HIS A 252 16.93 0.59 -8.08
C HIS A 252 18.40 0.39 -8.43
N ALA A 253 18.97 1.29 -9.24
CA ALA A 253 20.39 1.26 -9.54
C ALA A 253 21.24 1.47 -8.28
N PHE A 254 20.84 2.38 -7.39
CA PHE A 254 21.52 2.59 -6.12
C PHE A 254 21.48 1.36 -5.22
N ASP A 255 20.33 0.72 -5.07
CA ASP A 255 20.17 -0.50 -4.28
C ASP A 255 21.04 -1.65 -4.82
N LEU A 256 21.16 -1.76 -6.16
CA LEU A 256 21.97 -2.77 -6.82
C LEU A 256 23.47 -2.51 -6.64
N LEU A 257 23.91 -1.26 -6.77
CA LEU A 257 25.32 -0.88 -6.72
C LEU A 257 25.84 -0.76 -5.27
N TYR A 258 24.96 -0.43 -4.33
CA TYR A 258 25.30 -0.18 -2.93
C TYR A 258 24.37 -0.93 -1.96
N PRO A 259 24.27 -2.28 -2.04
CA PRO A 259 23.31 -3.05 -1.26
C PRO A 259 23.44 -2.85 0.26
N GLN A 260 24.64 -2.53 0.76
CA GLN A 260 24.89 -2.24 2.17
C GLN A 260 24.29 -0.88 2.62
N ARG A 261 23.85 -0.03 1.69
CA ARG A 261 23.22 1.27 1.95
C ARG A 261 21.76 1.29 1.51
N ALA A 262 21.27 0.18 0.95
CA ALA A 262 19.88 0.08 0.52
C ALA A 262 18.94 0.40 1.69
N ALA A 263 18.07 1.37 1.51
CA ALA A 263 17.03 1.74 2.45
C ALA A 263 15.71 1.05 2.06
N SER A 264 14.72 1.07 2.97
CA SER A 264 13.36 0.76 2.57
C SER A 264 12.91 1.78 1.51
N HIS A 265 12.19 1.31 0.49
CA HIS A 265 11.62 2.13 -0.58
C HIS A 265 10.87 3.36 -0.03
N GLY A 266 11.09 4.53 -0.62
CA GLY A 266 10.54 5.82 -0.22
C GLY A 266 11.61 6.82 0.15
#